data_d46b00e5ae7b8b0aad3020953b879363
#
_entry.id   d46b00e5ae7b8b0aad3020953b879363
#
_cell.length_a   1.000
_cell.length_b   1.000
_cell.length_c   1.000
_cell.angle_alpha   90.00
_cell.angle_beta   90.00
_cell.angle_gamma   90.00
#
_symmetry.space_group_name_H-M   'P 1'
#
loop_
_entity.id
_entity.type
_entity.pdbx_description
1 polymer ?
#
loop_
_entity_poly.entity_id
_entity_poly.type
_entity_poly.pdbx_seq_one_letter_code
_entity_poly.pdbx_strand_id
1 'polypeptide(L)'
;MKIISTRHSGIDTLCFVRKVALLVLCVIAVQTNCASLKRNQTPPKSSTLREAAEARHILIGTAAAPRYLDELDYSAILGSEFSELEPENQMKFQVIHPRAGDDPKSFDYKPADALTDFAQSHNMLLRGHTLVWHNQIPDWVKQRHYTESRLATILKSHIDSVVTHYASKVYAWDVVNEAFKDDGTMRDTLWYNQPGIGAGKGTQYIEQALRWAHAADPKAKLFYNDYDAEVVNQKSDAIYAMAKNFKQRGVPLDGIGFQTHVTLQFDNPTTLASYAANLERFAKLGLELHITELDIRLADSSAASLAAEAKLYGEITTLCVQQPACKLVQTWGFTDQHSWIPQFYKGMGWALLWDDKYQKKPAYDAVHDALAK
;
A
#
# COMPACT_ATOMS: atom_id res chain seq x y z
N MET A 1 53.76 17.59 -57.96
CA MET A 1 55.19 17.99 -58.14
C MET A 1 55.96 17.54 -56.89
N LYS A 2 56.98 16.72 -57.08
CA LYS A 2 57.98 16.16 -56.16
C LYS A 2 57.46 15.17 -55.16
N ILE A 3 57.51 13.85 -55.31
CA ILE A 3 58.61 12.86 -55.55
C ILE A 3 59.72 12.96 -54.49
N ILE A 4 59.88 11.80 -53.88
CA ILE A 4 61.12 11.11 -53.48
C ILE A 4 60.90 10.49 -52.10
N SER A 5 61.09 9.26 -51.85
CA SER A 5 61.83 8.09 -52.29
C SER A 5 62.21 7.30 -51.01
N THR A 6 61.83 6.08 -51.01
CA THR A 6 62.47 4.83 -50.51
C THR A 6 63.68 4.90 -49.58
N ARG A 7 63.69 4.03 -48.55
CA ARG A 7 64.64 2.93 -48.43
C ARG A 7 64.29 1.87 -47.35
N HIS A 8 64.44 0.66 -47.71
CA HIS A 8 64.48 -0.55 -46.96
C HIS A 8 65.60 -0.60 -45.90
N SER A 9 65.34 -1.27 -44.77
CA SER A 9 66.31 -2.25 -44.22
C SER A 9 65.59 -3.18 -43.25
N GLY A 10 65.67 -4.44 -43.58
CA GLY A 10 65.23 -5.55 -42.70
C GLY A 10 66.26 -5.82 -41.60
N ILE A 11 66.04 -6.88 -40.84
CA ILE A 11 66.69 -7.39 -39.60
C ILE A 11 65.73 -7.05 -38.46
N ASP A 12 65.12 -7.98 -37.70
CA ASP A 12 65.50 -9.27 -37.21
C ASP A 12 64.26 -10.09 -36.81
N THR A 13 64.08 -11.24 -37.47
CA THR A 13 62.95 -12.15 -37.22
C THR A 13 63.32 -13.16 -36.14
N LEU A 14 64.42 -13.03 -35.41
CA LEU A 14 64.90 -14.07 -34.49
C LEU A 14 64.68 -13.74 -32.97
N CYS A 15 64.24 -12.56 -32.63
CA CYS A 15 64.07 -12.16 -31.21
C CYS A 15 62.61 -12.31 -30.69
N PHE A 16 61.65 -12.61 -31.58
CA PHE A 16 60.23 -12.63 -31.25
C PHE A 16 59.74 -14.01 -30.72
N VAL A 17 60.44 -15.08 -31.08
CA VAL A 17 60.00 -16.44 -30.71
C VAL A 17 60.38 -16.85 -29.26
N ARG A 18 61.42 -16.21 -28.67
CA ARG A 18 61.83 -16.53 -27.26
C ARG A 18 61.04 -15.78 -26.19
N LYS A 19 60.30 -14.70 -26.50
CA LYS A 19 59.47 -13.95 -25.54
C LYS A 19 58.03 -14.47 -25.44
N VAL A 20 57.54 -15.19 -26.45
CA VAL A 20 56.18 -15.75 -26.45
C VAL A 20 56.11 -17.08 -25.63
N ALA A 21 57.19 -17.84 -25.56
CA ALA A 21 57.24 -19.11 -24.83
C ALA A 21 57.27 -18.89 -23.29
N LEU A 22 57.74 -17.75 -22.76
CA LEU A 22 57.73 -17.43 -21.33
C LEU A 22 56.41 -16.84 -20.81
N LEU A 23 55.59 -16.23 -21.69
CA LEU A 23 54.29 -15.68 -21.31
C LEU A 23 53.18 -16.73 -21.22
N VAL A 24 53.31 -17.87 -21.95
CA VAL A 24 52.31 -18.94 -21.95
C VAL A 24 52.46 -19.83 -20.70
N LEU A 25 53.68 -19.97 -20.14
CA LEU A 25 53.90 -20.74 -18.89
C LEU A 25 53.46 -20.00 -17.63
N CYS A 26 53.36 -18.65 -17.62
CA CYS A 26 52.85 -17.89 -16.49
C CYS A 26 51.31 -17.80 -16.45
N VAL A 27 50.62 -18.04 -17.58
CA VAL A 27 49.14 -18.00 -17.60
C VAL A 27 48.53 -19.33 -17.14
N ILE A 28 49.24 -20.46 -17.30
CA ILE A 28 48.73 -21.77 -16.86
C ILE A 28 48.92 -22.00 -15.36
N ALA A 29 49.87 -21.33 -14.71
CA ALA A 29 50.08 -21.44 -13.25
C ALA A 29 49.11 -20.57 -12.39
N VAL A 30 48.32 -19.66 -13.02
CA VAL A 30 47.32 -18.79 -12.29
C VAL A 30 45.93 -19.42 -12.31
N GLN A 31 45.64 -20.41 -13.15
CA GLN A 31 44.30 -21.02 -13.24
C GLN A 31 44.03 -22.18 -12.31
N THR A 32 45.01 -22.67 -11.53
CA THR A 32 44.80 -23.83 -10.64
C THR A 32 44.66 -23.50 -9.15
N ASN A 33 44.61 -22.22 -8.76
CA ASN A 33 44.42 -21.80 -7.36
C ASN A 33 43.19 -20.93 -7.10
N CYS A 34 42.18 -20.96 -7.97
CA CYS A 34 40.90 -20.26 -7.75
C CYS A 34 39.75 -21.17 -7.30
N ALA A 35 40.08 -22.34 -6.73
CA ALA A 35 39.09 -23.23 -6.14
C ALA A 35 39.38 -23.37 -4.64
N SER A 36 38.81 -22.49 -3.85
CA SER A 36 38.40 -22.56 -2.45
C SER A 36 38.90 -21.37 -1.58
N LEU A 37 38.48 -20.15 -1.96
CA LEU A 37 38.16 -19.19 -0.96
C LEU A 37 36.62 -19.12 -0.93
N LYS A 38 36.00 -20.07 -0.21
CA LYS A 38 34.69 -19.77 0.40
C LYS A 38 34.96 -18.59 1.31
N ARG A 39 34.70 -17.36 0.79
CA ARG A 39 34.46 -16.22 1.64
C ARG A 39 33.38 -16.68 2.61
N ASN A 40 33.70 -16.74 3.89
CA ASN A 40 32.70 -16.59 4.93
C ASN A 40 32.09 -15.23 4.67
N GLN A 41 31.08 -15.18 3.80
CA GLN A 41 30.18 -14.05 3.74
C GLN A 41 29.46 -14.11 5.08
N THR A 42 29.74 -13.16 5.96
CA THR A 42 28.80 -12.77 7.00
C THR A 42 27.41 -12.81 6.35
N PRO A 43 26.42 -13.50 6.94
CA PRO A 43 25.08 -13.47 6.37
C PRO A 43 24.73 -12.02 6.07
N PRO A 44 24.18 -11.70 4.90
CA PRO A 44 23.82 -10.33 4.58
C PRO A 44 22.98 -9.81 5.76
N LYS A 45 23.33 -8.64 6.26
CA LYS A 45 22.51 -7.92 7.25
C LYS A 45 21.08 -8.04 6.73
N SER A 46 20.18 -8.64 7.51
CA SER A 46 18.78 -8.81 7.10
C SER A 46 18.29 -7.49 6.52
N SER A 47 17.83 -7.50 5.26
CA SER A 47 17.25 -6.31 4.64
C SER A 47 16.00 -5.88 5.42
N THR A 48 15.63 -4.60 5.32
CA THR A 48 14.35 -4.11 5.86
C THR A 48 13.18 -4.63 5.00
N LEU A 49 11.95 -4.52 5.51
CA LEU A 49 10.74 -4.79 4.71
C LEU A 49 10.71 -3.90 3.46
N ARG A 50 11.11 -2.62 3.62
CA ARG A 50 11.22 -1.66 2.51
C ARG A 50 12.15 -2.18 1.42
N GLU A 51 13.38 -2.56 1.76
CA GLU A 51 14.36 -3.05 0.79
C GLU A 51 13.89 -4.33 0.09
N ALA A 52 13.25 -5.25 0.82
CA ALA A 52 12.71 -6.48 0.26
C ALA A 52 11.55 -6.20 -0.72
N ALA A 53 10.63 -5.28 -0.37
CA ALA A 53 9.51 -4.88 -1.20
C ALA A 53 9.95 -4.11 -2.45
N GLU A 54 10.90 -3.17 -2.32
CA GLU A 54 11.47 -2.41 -3.44
C GLU A 54 12.12 -3.31 -4.49
N ALA A 55 12.80 -4.38 -4.07
CA ALA A 55 13.39 -5.36 -4.98
C ALA A 55 12.33 -6.10 -5.84
N ARG A 56 11.07 -6.09 -5.39
CA ARG A 56 9.91 -6.68 -6.09
C ARG A 56 9.04 -5.66 -6.81
N HIS A 57 9.38 -4.37 -6.74
CA HIS A 57 8.53 -3.29 -7.24
C HIS A 57 7.13 -3.27 -6.62
N ILE A 58 7.06 -3.60 -5.33
CA ILE A 58 5.87 -3.57 -4.47
C ILE A 58 6.13 -2.56 -3.36
N LEU A 59 5.10 -1.84 -2.93
CA LEU A 59 5.15 -1.01 -1.75
C LEU A 59 4.86 -1.83 -0.51
N ILE A 60 5.54 -1.52 0.58
CA ILE A 60 5.17 -1.97 1.92
C ILE A 60 4.75 -0.73 2.73
N GLY A 61 3.54 -0.74 3.26
CA GLY A 61 2.94 0.41 3.93
C GLY A 61 2.42 0.11 5.31
N THR A 62 2.09 1.19 6.03
CA THR A 62 1.40 1.08 7.30
C THR A 62 0.58 2.32 7.62
N ALA A 63 -0.56 2.15 8.33
CA ALA A 63 -1.26 3.26 8.91
C ALA A 63 -0.48 3.83 10.12
N ALA A 64 -0.52 5.15 10.28
CA ALA A 64 0.20 5.84 11.35
C ALA A 64 -0.62 7.00 11.96
N ALA A 65 -0.30 7.35 13.20
CA ALA A 65 -0.90 8.48 13.88
C ALA A 65 0.17 9.47 14.39
N PRO A 66 -0.02 10.79 14.22
CA PRO A 66 1.01 11.79 14.53
C PRO A 66 1.37 11.85 16.01
N ARG A 67 0.45 11.44 16.90
CA ARG A 67 0.68 11.42 18.36
C ARG A 67 1.81 10.49 18.81
N TYR A 68 2.25 9.57 17.95
CA TYR A 68 3.32 8.62 18.26
C TYR A 68 4.66 8.98 17.59
N LEU A 69 4.72 10.02 16.77
CA LEU A 69 5.95 10.40 16.05
C LEU A 69 7.07 10.89 16.98
N ASP A 70 6.74 11.32 18.19
CA ASP A 70 7.73 11.70 19.21
C ASP A 70 8.34 10.49 19.95
N GLU A 71 7.79 9.28 19.77
CA GLU A 71 8.35 8.03 20.28
C GLU A 71 9.50 7.60 19.36
N LEU A 72 10.74 7.53 19.90
CA LEU A 72 11.94 7.29 19.11
C LEU A 72 11.90 5.95 18.36
N ASP A 73 11.46 4.88 19.03
CA ASP A 73 11.38 3.55 18.40
C ASP A 73 10.28 3.50 17.32
N TYR A 74 9.13 4.14 17.59
CA TYR A 74 8.05 4.23 16.62
C TYR A 74 8.50 4.93 15.34
N SER A 75 9.03 6.13 15.45
CA SER A 75 9.44 6.93 14.30
C SER A 75 10.62 6.30 13.54
N ALA A 76 11.57 5.67 14.26
CA ALA A 76 12.69 4.97 13.63
C ALA A 76 12.24 3.77 12.81
N ILE A 77 11.33 2.93 13.34
CA ILE A 77 10.78 1.78 12.62
C ILE A 77 9.93 2.26 11.44
N LEU A 78 8.99 3.19 11.67
CA LEU A 78 8.12 3.73 10.64
C LEU A 78 8.93 4.26 9.44
N GLY A 79 9.95 5.06 9.70
CA GLY A 79 10.75 5.70 8.65
C GLY A 79 11.71 4.76 7.92
N SER A 80 12.13 3.65 8.53
CA SER A 80 13.11 2.73 7.94
C SER A 80 12.52 1.49 7.28
N GLU A 81 11.42 0.96 7.84
CA GLU A 81 10.87 -0.33 7.41
C GLU A 81 9.77 -0.19 6.34
N PHE A 82 9.16 0.98 6.19
CA PHE A 82 8.03 1.19 5.28
C PHE A 82 8.35 2.19 4.17
N SER A 83 7.84 1.92 2.98
CA SER A 83 7.96 2.79 1.79
C SER A 83 6.71 3.64 1.55
N GLU A 84 5.64 3.36 2.31
CA GLU A 84 4.35 4.06 2.21
C GLU A 84 3.75 4.28 3.60
N LEU A 85 3.07 5.41 3.77
CA LEU A 85 2.38 5.81 4.99
C LEU A 85 0.95 6.23 4.68
N GLU A 86 0.00 5.80 5.53
CA GLU A 86 -1.38 6.24 5.51
C GLU A 86 -1.78 6.85 6.86
N PRO A 87 -2.40 8.05 6.89
CA PRO A 87 -2.95 8.62 8.12
C PRO A 87 -4.12 7.78 8.66
N GLU A 88 -3.97 7.19 9.84
CA GLU A 88 -4.99 6.32 10.47
C GLU A 88 -6.37 7.00 10.58
N ASN A 89 -6.41 8.29 10.97
CA ASN A 89 -7.65 9.04 11.15
C ASN A 89 -7.63 10.48 10.61
N GLN A 90 -6.45 11.04 10.35
CA GLN A 90 -6.27 12.48 10.24
C GLN A 90 -6.80 13.09 8.94
N MET A 91 -7.02 12.28 7.91
CA MET A 91 -7.64 12.71 6.65
C MET A 91 -9.13 12.34 6.55
N LYS A 92 -9.70 11.67 7.57
CA LYS A 92 -11.15 11.38 7.61
C LYS A 92 -11.96 12.65 7.79
N PHE A 93 -13.12 12.72 7.17
CA PHE A 93 -13.94 13.93 7.05
C PHE A 93 -14.13 14.66 8.39
N GLN A 94 -14.50 13.94 9.45
CA GLN A 94 -14.75 14.55 10.77
C GLN A 94 -13.52 15.23 11.36
N VAL A 95 -12.32 14.72 11.05
CA VAL A 95 -11.06 15.24 11.59
C VAL A 95 -10.55 16.40 10.75
N ILE A 96 -10.50 16.23 9.44
CA ILE A 96 -9.89 17.22 8.56
C ILE A 96 -10.82 18.39 8.21
N HIS A 97 -12.17 18.21 8.29
CA HIS A 97 -13.16 19.24 8.00
C HIS A 97 -14.21 19.33 9.14
N PRO A 98 -13.77 19.67 10.36
CA PRO A 98 -14.62 19.58 11.55
C PRO A 98 -15.68 20.70 11.64
N ARG A 99 -15.54 21.81 10.93
CA ARG A 99 -16.43 22.97 10.99
C ARG A 99 -17.16 23.20 9.66
N ALA A 100 -18.40 23.68 9.74
CA ALA A 100 -19.19 23.97 8.55
C ALA A 100 -18.62 25.16 7.78
N GLY A 101 -18.62 25.04 6.43
CA GLY A 101 -18.18 26.08 5.50
C GLY A 101 -17.08 25.62 4.57
N ASP A 102 -16.77 26.44 3.58
CA ASP A 102 -15.79 26.18 2.54
C ASP A 102 -14.53 27.05 2.70
N ASP A 103 -14.49 27.84 3.77
CA ASP A 103 -13.37 28.73 4.08
C ASP A 103 -12.22 27.89 4.70
N PRO A 104 -10.93 28.28 4.51
CA PRO A 104 -9.80 27.55 5.06
C PRO A 104 -9.86 27.29 6.57
N LYS A 105 -10.55 28.14 7.34
CA LYS A 105 -10.74 27.95 8.80
C LYS A 105 -11.70 26.82 9.14
N SER A 106 -12.45 26.30 8.18
CA SER A 106 -13.32 25.15 8.37
C SER A 106 -12.56 23.85 8.43
N PHE A 107 -11.34 23.83 7.92
CA PHE A 107 -10.45 22.67 7.88
C PHE A 107 -9.41 22.69 9.00
N ASP A 108 -8.93 21.53 9.38
CA ASP A 108 -7.77 21.30 10.25
C ASP A 108 -6.82 20.32 9.59
N TYR A 109 -5.90 20.85 8.79
CA TYR A 109 -4.88 20.06 8.09
C TYR A 109 -3.70 19.66 8.98
N LYS A 110 -3.50 20.35 10.10
CA LYS A 110 -2.31 20.23 10.94
C LYS A 110 -1.92 18.79 11.31
N PRO A 111 -2.85 17.93 11.77
CA PRO A 111 -2.47 16.56 12.14
C PRO A 111 -2.07 15.69 10.94
N ALA A 112 -2.70 15.92 9.79
CA ALA A 112 -2.35 15.20 8.55
C ALA A 112 -1.08 15.76 7.89
N ASP A 113 -0.84 17.07 8.00
CA ASP A 113 0.40 17.71 7.53
C ASP A 113 1.62 17.17 8.29
N ALA A 114 1.53 16.91 9.60
CA ALA A 114 2.62 16.31 10.37
C ALA A 114 3.02 14.92 9.83
N LEU A 115 2.06 14.08 9.44
CA LEU A 115 2.33 12.79 8.82
C LEU A 115 2.86 12.94 7.37
N THR A 116 2.37 13.95 6.66
CA THR A 116 2.85 14.28 5.31
C THR A 116 4.32 14.69 5.34
N ASP A 117 4.69 15.56 6.28
CA ASP A 117 6.08 16.03 6.46
C ASP A 117 6.99 14.87 6.89
N PHE A 118 6.50 13.98 7.77
CA PHE A 118 7.23 12.78 8.15
C PHE A 118 7.46 11.86 6.92
N ALA A 119 6.42 11.57 6.15
CA ALA A 119 6.54 10.74 4.95
C ALA A 119 7.54 11.32 3.96
N GLN A 120 7.49 12.63 3.69
CA GLN A 120 8.41 13.32 2.80
C GLN A 120 9.87 13.26 3.31
N SER A 121 10.09 13.49 4.61
CA SER A 121 11.43 13.47 5.20
C SER A 121 12.08 12.08 5.20
N HIS A 122 11.29 11.01 5.11
CA HIS A 122 11.74 9.62 5.05
C HIS A 122 11.60 8.99 3.65
N ASN A 123 11.32 9.78 2.60
CA ASN A 123 11.12 9.32 1.23
C ASN A 123 10.03 8.22 1.13
N MET A 124 8.95 8.36 1.89
CA MET A 124 7.78 7.50 1.82
C MET A 124 6.74 8.12 0.90
N LEU A 125 5.97 7.28 0.20
CA LEU A 125 4.75 7.70 -0.45
C LEU A 125 3.67 7.92 0.60
N LEU A 126 2.72 8.81 0.30
CA LEU A 126 1.59 9.11 1.18
C LEU A 126 0.30 8.67 0.50
N ARG A 127 -0.48 7.80 1.16
CA ARG A 127 -1.84 7.44 0.78
C ARG A 127 -2.82 8.27 1.57
N GLY A 128 -3.86 8.80 0.92
CA GLY A 128 -4.91 9.58 1.60
C GLY A 128 -6.12 8.71 1.93
N HIS A 129 -6.52 8.67 3.19
CA HIS A 129 -7.65 7.89 3.68
C HIS A 129 -8.52 8.73 4.63
N THR A 130 -9.75 8.91 4.34
CA THR A 130 -10.57 8.63 3.17
C THR A 130 -11.49 9.83 2.92
N LEU A 131 -11.80 10.12 1.66
CA LEU A 131 -12.59 11.30 1.32
C LEU A 131 -14.09 11.11 1.64
N VAL A 132 -14.64 9.91 1.39
CA VAL A 132 -16.05 9.60 1.60
C VAL A 132 -16.20 8.28 2.34
N TRP A 133 -16.78 8.35 3.54
CA TRP A 133 -17.09 7.18 4.36
C TRP A 133 -18.44 7.37 5.04
N HIS A 134 -19.03 6.29 5.56
CA HIS A 134 -20.27 6.33 6.31
C HIS A 134 -20.06 6.66 7.80
N ASN A 135 -18.82 6.45 8.29
CA ASN A 135 -18.39 6.79 9.64
C ASN A 135 -17.58 8.08 9.68
N GLN A 136 -17.31 8.58 10.88
CA GLN A 136 -16.52 9.79 11.12
C GLN A 136 -16.91 10.97 10.22
N ILE A 137 -18.22 11.16 10.05
CA ILE A 137 -18.81 12.34 9.41
C ILE A 137 -19.04 13.40 10.48
N PRO A 138 -18.67 14.68 10.25
CA PRO A 138 -18.83 15.73 11.25
C PRO A 138 -20.31 16.00 11.55
N ASP A 139 -20.60 16.40 12.79
CA ASP A 139 -21.97 16.59 13.25
C ASP A 139 -22.73 17.67 12.47
N TRP A 140 -22.04 18.71 12.01
CA TRP A 140 -22.65 19.73 11.18
C TRP A 140 -23.20 19.20 9.84
N VAL A 141 -22.69 18.07 9.36
CA VAL A 141 -23.23 17.35 8.18
C VAL A 141 -24.38 16.42 8.59
N LYS A 142 -24.21 15.65 9.68
CA LYS A 142 -25.19 14.63 10.11
C LYS A 142 -26.50 15.23 10.62
N GLN A 143 -26.45 16.35 11.34
CA GLN A 143 -27.57 16.89 12.10
C GLN A 143 -28.51 17.78 11.27
N ARG A 144 -28.22 18.03 10.01
CA ARG A 144 -29.03 18.92 9.15
C ARG A 144 -29.71 18.14 8.04
N HIS A 145 -30.96 18.50 7.77
CA HIS A 145 -31.67 18.01 6.59
C HIS A 145 -31.22 18.82 5.37
N TYR A 146 -30.43 18.23 4.51
CA TYR A 146 -29.98 18.83 3.27
C TYR A 146 -30.82 18.35 2.10
N THR A 147 -30.97 19.19 1.08
CA THR A 147 -31.40 18.72 -0.26
C THR A 147 -30.26 17.94 -0.92
N GLU A 148 -30.58 17.09 -1.88
CA GLU A 148 -29.60 16.36 -2.70
C GLU A 148 -28.51 17.31 -3.25
N SER A 149 -28.93 18.44 -3.87
CA SER A 149 -28.01 19.42 -4.45
C SER A 149 -27.06 20.02 -3.40
N ARG A 150 -27.58 20.35 -2.19
CA ARG A 150 -26.74 20.93 -1.14
C ARG A 150 -25.77 19.90 -0.57
N LEU A 151 -26.21 18.64 -0.42
CA LEU A 151 -25.34 17.56 0.05
C LEU A 151 -24.21 17.28 -0.97
N ALA A 152 -24.54 17.28 -2.26
CA ALA A 152 -23.54 17.16 -3.33
C ALA A 152 -22.54 18.31 -3.32
N THR A 153 -23.01 19.54 -3.10
CA THR A 153 -22.12 20.72 -2.96
C THR A 153 -21.16 20.57 -1.78
N ILE A 154 -21.66 20.14 -0.63
CA ILE A 154 -20.84 19.94 0.58
C ILE A 154 -19.76 18.90 0.33
N LEU A 155 -20.13 17.75 -0.21
CA LEU A 155 -19.18 16.67 -0.48
C LEU A 155 -18.14 17.08 -1.53
N LYS A 156 -18.59 17.74 -2.61
CA LYS A 156 -17.69 18.25 -3.64
C LYS A 156 -16.67 19.23 -3.07
N SER A 157 -17.14 20.22 -2.29
CA SER A 157 -16.26 21.21 -1.66
C SER A 157 -15.25 20.56 -0.71
N HIS A 158 -15.66 19.55 0.07
CA HIS A 158 -14.76 18.78 0.90
C HIS A 158 -13.67 18.08 0.06
N ILE A 159 -14.07 17.35 -0.98
CA ILE A 159 -13.14 16.64 -1.86
C ILE A 159 -12.19 17.62 -2.55
N ASP A 160 -12.72 18.68 -3.17
CA ASP A 160 -11.90 19.68 -3.87
C ASP A 160 -10.85 20.30 -2.93
N SER A 161 -11.26 20.70 -1.72
CA SER A 161 -10.36 21.36 -0.76
C SER A 161 -9.27 20.42 -0.25
N VAL A 162 -9.64 19.20 0.15
CA VAL A 162 -8.69 18.23 0.69
C VAL A 162 -7.73 17.73 -0.38
N VAL A 163 -8.23 17.32 -1.54
CA VAL A 163 -7.40 16.80 -2.62
C VAL A 163 -6.46 17.88 -3.17
N THR A 164 -6.94 19.13 -3.31
CA THR A 164 -6.09 20.24 -3.76
C THR A 164 -4.99 20.59 -2.74
N HIS A 165 -5.28 20.54 -1.43
CA HIS A 165 -4.28 20.80 -0.39
C HIS A 165 -3.12 19.79 -0.44
N TYR A 166 -3.44 18.53 -0.75
CA TYR A 166 -2.45 17.45 -0.84
C TYR A 166 -2.01 17.12 -2.27
N ALA A 167 -2.40 17.93 -3.25
CA ALA A 167 -2.00 17.71 -4.64
C ALA A 167 -0.48 17.59 -4.78
N SER A 168 -0.03 16.57 -5.52
CA SER A 168 1.38 16.18 -5.67
C SER A 168 2.10 15.65 -4.40
N LYS A 169 1.43 15.56 -3.26
CA LYS A 169 1.96 14.96 -2.02
C LYS A 169 1.37 13.57 -1.80
N VAL A 170 0.08 13.39 -2.04
CA VAL A 170 -0.62 12.11 -1.97
C VAL A 170 -0.56 11.43 -3.34
N TYR A 171 -0.05 10.19 -3.38
CA TYR A 171 0.05 9.43 -4.64
C TYR A 171 -1.23 8.66 -4.97
N ALA A 172 -2.00 8.29 -3.95
CA ALA A 172 -3.24 7.52 -4.07
C ALA A 172 -4.25 7.92 -3.01
N TRP A 173 -5.54 7.97 -3.36
CA TRP A 173 -6.64 8.25 -2.45
C TRP A 173 -7.61 7.07 -2.36
N ASP A 174 -8.01 6.70 -1.15
CA ASP A 174 -9.25 5.99 -0.91
C ASP A 174 -10.40 7.01 -1.04
N VAL A 175 -10.95 7.10 -2.24
CA VAL A 175 -11.98 8.12 -2.53
C VAL A 175 -13.28 7.77 -1.83
N VAL A 176 -13.69 6.51 -1.89
CA VAL A 176 -14.86 6.00 -1.18
C VAL A 176 -14.51 4.72 -0.44
N ASN A 177 -14.85 4.69 0.84
CA ASN A 177 -14.62 3.58 1.73
C ASN A 177 -15.94 2.93 2.14
N GLU A 178 -16.04 1.58 2.05
CA GLU A 178 -17.09 0.76 2.63
C GLU A 178 -18.53 1.11 2.19
N ALA A 179 -18.76 1.25 0.90
CA ALA A 179 -20.07 1.61 0.36
C ALA A 179 -21.07 0.45 0.28
N PHE A 180 -20.60 -0.80 0.36
CA PHE A 180 -21.45 -1.98 0.26
C PHE A 180 -21.60 -2.70 1.61
N LYS A 181 -22.78 -3.33 1.81
CA LYS A 181 -23.02 -4.31 2.88
C LYS A 181 -22.54 -5.70 2.45
N ASP A 182 -22.47 -6.63 3.39
CA ASP A 182 -21.94 -7.97 3.15
C ASP A 182 -22.82 -8.80 2.19
N ASP A 183 -24.11 -8.43 2.08
CA ASP A 183 -25.06 -9.00 1.11
C ASP A 183 -24.92 -8.41 -0.32
N GLY A 184 -23.95 -7.51 -0.55
CA GLY A 184 -23.71 -6.83 -1.82
C GLY A 184 -24.67 -5.66 -2.12
N THR A 185 -25.58 -5.31 -1.23
CA THR A 185 -26.41 -4.13 -1.38
C THR A 185 -25.67 -2.87 -0.91
N MET A 186 -26.13 -1.71 -1.41
CA MET A 186 -25.56 -0.43 -0.97
C MET A 186 -25.80 -0.20 0.52
N ARG A 187 -24.82 0.32 1.22
CA ARG A 187 -24.91 0.67 2.64
C ARG A 187 -25.83 1.87 2.85
N ASP A 188 -26.67 1.78 3.89
CA ASP A 188 -27.54 2.87 4.29
C ASP A 188 -26.71 4.02 4.90
N THR A 189 -26.58 5.11 4.15
CA THR A 189 -25.77 6.28 4.52
C THR A 189 -26.43 7.56 4.07
N LEU A 190 -26.03 8.70 4.65
CA LEU A 190 -26.52 9.99 4.18
C LEU A 190 -26.11 10.31 2.73
N TRP A 191 -25.05 9.65 2.22
CA TRP A 191 -24.57 9.84 0.86
C TRP A 191 -25.43 9.07 -0.16
N TYR A 192 -26.01 7.94 0.25
CA TYR A 192 -26.79 7.03 -0.58
C TYR A 192 -28.31 7.21 -0.42
N ASN A 193 -28.81 7.22 0.85
CA ASN A 193 -30.23 7.27 1.13
C ASN A 193 -30.83 8.65 0.79
N GLN A 194 -32.15 8.71 0.61
CA GLN A 194 -32.89 9.95 0.34
C GLN A 194 -32.66 11.01 1.45
N PRO A 195 -32.28 12.27 1.11
CA PRO A 195 -32.10 12.78 -0.25
C PRO A 195 -30.83 12.35 -0.96
N GLY A 196 -29.77 11.87 -0.26
CA GLY A 196 -28.53 11.35 -0.81
C GLY A 196 -27.97 12.09 -2.02
N ILE A 197 -26.93 11.54 -2.60
CA ILE A 197 -26.42 12.00 -3.89
C ILE A 197 -26.80 10.95 -4.93
N GLY A 198 -27.60 11.35 -5.95
CA GLY A 198 -28.20 10.40 -6.87
C GLY A 198 -29.46 9.73 -6.31
N ALA A 199 -30.00 10.22 -5.20
CA ALA A 199 -31.30 9.85 -4.63
C ALA A 199 -31.52 8.30 -4.53
N GLY A 200 -30.54 7.56 -4.01
CA GLY A 200 -30.59 6.11 -3.90
C GLY A 200 -30.39 5.36 -5.23
N LYS A 201 -29.80 6.01 -6.23
CA LYS A 201 -29.58 5.42 -7.56
C LYS A 201 -28.24 4.67 -7.64
N GLY A 202 -28.12 3.58 -6.91
CA GLY A 202 -26.95 2.70 -6.99
C GLY A 202 -25.63 3.42 -6.65
N THR A 203 -24.61 3.25 -7.48
CA THR A 203 -23.24 3.73 -7.24
C THR A 203 -22.98 5.18 -7.70
N GLN A 204 -24.04 5.97 -7.95
CA GLN A 204 -23.89 7.31 -8.53
C GLN A 204 -23.05 8.26 -7.66
N TYR A 205 -23.22 8.25 -6.33
CA TYR A 205 -22.42 9.11 -5.45
C TYR A 205 -20.93 8.72 -5.46
N ILE A 206 -20.62 7.43 -5.64
CA ILE A 206 -19.25 6.92 -5.74
C ILE A 206 -18.60 7.46 -7.02
N GLU A 207 -19.32 7.37 -8.14
CA GLU A 207 -18.86 7.93 -9.42
C GLU A 207 -18.62 9.43 -9.33
N GLN A 208 -19.53 10.17 -8.71
CA GLN A 208 -19.37 11.63 -8.53
C GLN A 208 -18.13 11.96 -7.70
N ALA A 209 -17.92 11.26 -6.58
CA ALA A 209 -16.75 11.45 -5.73
C ALA A 209 -15.44 11.20 -6.50
N LEU A 210 -15.36 10.10 -7.27
CA LEU A 210 -14.19 9.80 -8.11
C LEU A 210 -13.93 10.90 -9.15
N ARG A 211 -14.96 11.39 -9.84
CA ARG A 211 -14.83 12.46 -10.83
C ARG A 211 -14.38 13.78 -10.20
N TRP A 212 -14.86 14.12 -9.02
CA TRP A 212 -14.42 15.32 -8.31
C TRP A 212 -12.97 15.20 -7.82
N ALA A 213 -12.59 14.06 -7.27
CA ALA A 213 -11.21 13.81 -6.85
C ALA A 213 -10.24 13.88 -8.04
N HIS A 214 -10.59 13.26 -9.18
CA HIS A 214 -9.79 13.34 -10.39
C HIS A 214 -9.68 14.75 -10.95
N ALA A 215 -10.75 15.54 -10.87
CA ALA A 215 -10.71 16.94 -11.32
C ALA A 215 -9.82 17.81 -10.44
N ALA A 216 -9.74 17.52 -9.14
CA ALA A 216 -8.92 18.26 -8.17
C ALA A 216 -7.43 17.88 -8.27
N ASP A 217 -7.09 16.59 -8.47
CA ASP A 217 -5.73 16.12 -8.76
C ASP A 217 -5.75 14.97 -9.79
N PRO A 218 -5.54 15.25 -11.08
CA PRO A 218 -5.52 14.21 -12.12
C PRO A 218 -4.33 13.23 -12.04
N LYS A 219 -3.35 13.49 -11.16
CA LYS A 219 -2.14 12.66 -11.04
C LYS A 219 -2.25 11.62 -9.95
N ALA A 220 -3.07 11.86 -8.94
CA ALA A 220 -3.30 10.91 -7.85
C ALA A 220 -4.12 9.72 -8.36
N LYS A 221 -3.72 8.51 -7.96
CA LYS A 221 -4.50 7.30 -8.22
C LYS A 221 -5.73 7.27 -7.33
N LEU A 222 -6.86 6.79 -7.86
CA LEU A 222 -8.14 6.79 -7.16
C LEU A 222 -8.63 5.37 -6.91
N PHE A 223 -8.83 5.04 -5.64
CA PHE A 223 -9.23 3.72 -5.17
C PHE A 223 -10.63 3.72 -4.56
N TYR A 224 -11.29 2.59 -4.68
CA TYR A 224 -12.39 2.16 -3.84
C TYR A 224 -11.84 1.15 -2.83
N ASN A 225 -12.11 1.31 -1.53
CA ASN A 225 -11.58 0.48 -0.46
C ASN A 225 -12.71 -0.17 0.35
N ASP A 226 -12.61 -1.47 0.68
CA ASP A 226 -13.62 -2.16 1.48
C ASP A 226 -13.05 -3.39 2.22
N TYR A 227 -13.72 -3.80 3.31
CA TYR A 227 -13.46 -5.02 4.06
C TYR A 227 -14.38 -6.17 3.62
N ASP A 228 -14.07 -7.40 4.03
CA ASP A 228 -14.82 -8.61 3.65
C ASP A 228 -15.07 -8.76 2.13
N ALA A 229 -14.21 -8.10 1.33
CA ALA A 229 -14.24 -8.12 -0.13
C ALA A 229 -13.05 -8.90 -0.72
N GLU A 230 -12.25 -9.54 0.12
CA GLU A 230 -11.03 -10.27 -0.24
C GLU A 230 -11.35 -11.49 -1.10
N VAL A 231 -12.35 -12.26 -0.72
CA VAL A 231 -12.76 -13.49 -1.39
C VAL A 231 -13.92 -13.25 -2.35
N VAL A 232 -14.17 -14.21 -3.25
CA VAL A 232 -15.37 -14.19 -4.10
C VAL A 232 -16.60 -14.44 -3.24
N ASN A 233 -17.43 -13.41 -3.08
CA ASN A 233 -18.68 -13.41 -2.32
C ASN A 233 -19.65 -12.35 -2.88
N GLN A 234 -20.84 -12.22 -2.30
CA GLN A 234 -21.86 -11.27 -2.77
C GLN A 234 -21.35 -9.80 -2.75
N LYS A 235 -20.60 -9.41 -1.73
CA LYS A 235 -20.03 -8.07 -1.60
C LYS A 235 -18.98 -7.80 -2.68
N SER A 236 -18.01 -8.68 -2.82
CA SER A 236 -16.99 -8.55 -3.86
C SER A 236 -17.55 -8.65 -5.27
N ASP A 237 -18.65 -9.38 -5.48
CA ASP A 237 -19.37 -9.43 -6.75
C ASP A 237 -20.03 -8.10 -7.09
N ALA A 238 -20.64 -7.43 -6.10
CA ALA A 238 -21.22 -6.09 -6.27
C ALA A 238 -20.14 -5.04 -6.58
N ILE A 239 -19.01 -5.07 -5.85
CA ILE A 239 -17.86 -4.21 -6.11
C ILE A 239 -17.28 -4.46 -7.50
N TYR A 240 -17.15 -5.73 -7.90
CA TYR A 240 -16.69 -6.11 -9.24
C TYR A 240 -17.61 -5.59 -10.34
N ALA A 241 -18.94 -5.73 -10.17
CA ALA A 241 -19.92 -5.23 -11.11
C ALA A 241 -19.86 -3.70 -11.25
N MET A 242 -19.72 -2.97 -10.13
CA MET A 242 -19.49 -1.52 -10.12
C MET A 242 -18.20 -1.17 -10.86
N ALA A 243 -17.09 -1.78 -10.51
CA ALA A 243 -15.78 -1.48 -11.09
C ALA A 243 -15.76 -1.74 -12.61
N LYS A 244 -16.33 -2.86 -13.05
CA LYS A 244 -16.52 -3.20 -14.48
C LYS A 244 -17.33 -2.14 -15.21
N ASN A 245 -18.46 -1.71 -14.64
CA ASN A 245 -19.30 -0.65 -15.21
C ASN A 245 -18.54 0.68 -15.28
N PHE A 246 -17.81 1.03 -14.23
CA PHE A 246 -17.02 2.27 -14.19
C PHE A 246 -15.93 2.28 -15.26
N LYS A 247 -15.18 1.19 -15.40
CA LYS A 247 -14.16 1.06 -16.48
C LYS A 247 -14.78 1.20 -17.86
N GLN A 248 -15.94 0.59 -18.12
CA GLN A 248 -16.63 0.69 -19.41
C GLN A 248 -17.09 2.12 -19.74
N ARG A 249 -17.43 2.93 -18.72
CA ARG A 249 -17.91 4.30 -18.89
C ARG A 249 -16.83 5.38 -18.71
N GLY A 250 -15.58 4.96 -18.54
CA GLY A 250 -14.47 5.89 -18.33
C GLY A 250 -14.56 6.71 -17.03
N VAL A 251 -15.13 6.10 -15.97
CA VAL A 251 -15.04 6.66 -14.62
C VAL A 251 -13.60 6.49 -14.12
N PRO A 252 -12.98 7.52 -13.52
CA PRO A 252 -11.59 7.47 -13.10
C PRO A 252 -11.42 6.63 -11.82
N LEU A 253 -11.47 5.31 -11.99
CA LEU A 253 -11.16 4.32 -10.95
C LEU A 253 -9.88 3.60 -11.36
N ASP A 254 -8.81 3.78 -10.60
CA ASP A 254 -7.50 3.21 -10.88
C ASP A 254 -7.29 1.86 -10.18
N GLY A 255 -7.89 1.66 -9.01
CA GLY A 255 -7.70 0.43 -8.27
C GLY A 255 -8.75 0.11 -7.21
N ILE A 256 -8.56 -1.07 -6.60
CA ILE A 256 -9.35 -1.56 -5.47
C ILE A 256 -8.41 -1.82 -4.30
N GLY A 257 -8.79 -1.32 -3.12
CA GLY A 257 -8.21 -1.66 -1.83
C GLY A 257 -9.02 -2.77 -1.15
N PHE A 258 -8.33 -3.79 -0.66
CA PHE A 258 -8.84 -4.85 0.19
C PHE A 258 -8.28 -4.64 1.57
N GLN A 259 -9.16 -4.31 2.55
CA GLN A 259 -8.69 -3.97 3.91
C GLN A 259 -7.98 -5.15 4.59
N THR A 260 -8.53 -6.34 4.48
CA THR A 260 -7.94 -7.59 4.98
C THR A 260 -7.78 -7.61 6.51
N HIS A 261 -8.80 -7.13 7.24
CA HIS A 261 -8.94 -7.30 8.69
C HIS A 261 -9.43 -8.71 9.02
N VAL A 262 -8.54 -9.65 9.29
CA VAL A 262 -8.88 -11.07 9.36
C VAL A 262 -8.57 -11.72 10.72
N THR A 263 -8.95 -12.98 10.87
CA THR A 263 -8.57 -13.87 11.96
C THR A 263 -7.91 -15.12 11.40
N LEU A 264 -7.39 -15.99 12.27
CA LEU A 264 -6.83 -17.29 11.87
C LEU A 264 -7.82 -18.20 11.11
N GLN A 265 -9.13 -17.92 11.16
CA GLN A 265 -10.12 -18.65 10.35
C GLN A 265 -9.95 -18.42 8.85
N PHE A 266 -9.26 -17.35 8.48
CA PHE A 266 -8.92 -17.06 7.08
C PHE A 266 -7.85 -18.03 6.53
N ASP A 267 -7.06 -18.66 7.42
CA ASP A 267 -6.00 -19.64 7.06
C ASP A 267 -6.64 -20.99 6.66
N ASN A 268 -7.19 -21.03 5.47
CA ASN A 268 -7.56 -22.28 4.82
C ASN A 268 -7.38 -22.22 3.30
N PRO A 269 -7.04 -23.34 2.63
CA PRO A 269 -6.73 -23.35 1.21
C PRO A 269 -7.86 -22.84 0.31
N THR A 270 -9.12 -23.07 0.69
CA THR A 270 -10.28 -22.63 -0.11
C THR A 270 -10.43 -21.11 -0.06
N THR A 271 -10.26 -20.51 1.12
CA THR A 271 -10.32 -19.05 1.29
C THR A 271 -9.18 -18.37 0.53
N LEU A 272 -7.94 -18.87 0.68
CA LEU A 272 -6.77 -18.31 0.00
C LEU A 272 -6.87 -18.46 -1.53
N ALA A 273 -7.36 -19.60 -2.02
CA ALA A 273 -7.62 -19.79 -3.45
C ALA A 273 -8.71 -18.84 -3.96
N SER A 274 -9.77 -18.61 -3.16
CA SER A 274 -10.84 -17.67 -3.49
C SER A 274 -10.31 -16.22 -3.51
N TYR A 275 -9.39 -15.86 -2.59
CA TYR A 275 -8.75 -14.54 -2.60
C TYR A 275 -7.89 -14.36 -3.87
N ALA A 276 -7.06 -15.34 -4.20
CA ALA A 276 -6.28 -15.31 -5.45
C ALA A 276 -7.16 -15.14 -6.70
N ALA A 277 -8.26 -15.90 -6.79
CA ALA A 277 -9.22 -15.79 -7.89
C ALA A 277 -9.89 -14.41 -7.95
N ASN A 278 -10.15 -13.81 -6.78
CA ASN A 278 -10.74 -12.48 -6.68
C ASN A 278 -9.75 -11.41 -7.15
N LEU A 279 -8.51 -11.45 -6.70
CA LEU A 279 -7.45 -10.56 -7.21
C LEU A 279 -7.31 -10.67 -8.73
N GLU A 280 -7.27 -11.89 -9.26
CA GLU A 280 -7.15 -12.15 -10.70
C GLU A 280 -8.31 -11.55 -11.52
N ARG A 281 -9.56 -11.65 -11.06
CA ARG A 281 -10.70 -11.09 -11.80
C ARG A 281 -10.68 -9.55 -11.82
N PHE A 282 -10.30 -8.89 -10.72
CA PHE A 282 -10.16 -7.42 -10.69
C PHE A 282 -8.97 -6.96 -11.56
N ALA A 283 -7.84 -7.68 -11.51
CA ALA A 283 -6.69 -7.42 -12.37
C ALA A 283 -7.04 -7.45 -13.86
N LYS A 284 -7.92 -8.38 -14.29
CA LYS A 284 -8.43 -8.46 -15.68
C LYS A 284 -9.24 -7.24 -16.11
N LEU A 285 -9.74 -6.43 -15.19
CA LEU A 285 -10.36 -5.13 -15.51
C LEU A 285 -9.34 -4.03 -15.77
N GLY A 286 -8.02 -4.31 -15.62
CA GLY A 286 -6.97 -3.31 -15.70
C GLY A 286 -6.92 -2.40 -14.48
N LEU A 287 -7.26 -2.92 -13.29
CA LEU A 287 -7.21 -2.21 -12.01
C LEU A 287 -5.94 -2.60 -11.26
N GLU A 288 -5.37 -1.62 -10.57
CA GLU A 288 -4.33 -1.85 -9.57
C GLU A 288 -4.99 -2.36 -8.27
N LEU A 289 -4.31 -3.28 -7.58
CA LEU A 289 -4.84 -3.94 -6.39
C LEU A 289 -3.93 -3.65 -5.20
N HIS A 290 -4.52 -3.27 -4.09
CA HIS A 290 -3.81 -3.01 -2.84
C HIS A 290 -4.40 -3.82 -1.70
N ILE A 291 -3.56 -4.41 -0.86
CA ILE A 291 -3.91 -4.88 0.48
C ILE A 291 -3.64 -3.69 1.39
N THR A 292 -4.69 -3.11 2.01
CA THR A 292 -4.63 -1.75 2.53
C THR A 292 -4.60 -1.63 4.05
N GLU A 293 -5.08 -2.64 4.78
CA GLU A 293 -5.30 -2.53 6.22
C GLU A 293 -5.04 -3.84 6.96
N LEU A 294 -4.10 -4.64 6.45
CA LEU A 294 -3.85 -6.00 6.95
C LEU A 294 -3.57 -6.02 8.45
N ASP A 295 -4.40 -6.71 9.17
CA ASP A 295 -4.15 -7.19 10.52
C ASP A 295 -4.78 -8.58 10.74
N ILE A 296 -4.14 -9.39 11.60
CA ILE A 296 -4.59 -10.76 11.90
C ILE A 296 -4.80 -10.87 13.40
N ARG A 297 -6.01 -10.56 13.87
CA ARG A 297 -6.31 -10.54 15.31
C ARG A 297 -6.32 -11.92 15.92
N LEU A 298 -5.62 -12.05 17.05
CA LEU A 298 -5.48 -13.27 17.83
C LEU A 298 -6.26 -13.19 19.14
N ALA A 299 -6.71 -14.35 19.64
CA ALA A 299 -7.33 -14.49 20.97
C ALA A 299 -6.28 -14.65 22.08
N ASP A 300 -5.05 -15.03 21.75
CA ASP A 300 -3.93 -15.21 22.69
C ASP A 300 -2.59 -15.06 21.96
N SER A 301 -1.52 -14.87 22.74
CA SER A 301 -0.13 -14.74 22.25
C SER A 301 0.70 -16.02 22.45
N SER A 302 0.05 -17.19 22.45
CA SER A 302 0.79 -18.46 22.53
C SER A 302 1.72 -18.62 21.32
N ALA A 303 2.80 -19.38 21.49
CA ALA A 303 3.73 -19.66 20.39
C ALA A 303 3.02 -20.29 19.17
N ALA A 304 1.97 -21.08 19.40
CA ALA A 304 1.16 -21.68 18.34
C ALA A 304 0.34 -20.62 17.58
N SER A 305 -0.32 -19.69 18.31
CA SER A 305 -1.09 -18.60 17.71
C SER A 305 -0.20 -17.64 16.90
N LEU A 306 0.97 -17.25 17.45
CA LEU A 306 1.93 -16.40 16.75
C LEU A 306 2.54 -17.09 15.51
N ALA A 307 2.77 -18.40 15.54
CA ALA A 307 3.24 -19.14 14.38
C ALA A 307 2.17 -19.27 13.29
N ALA A 308 0.90 -19.42 13.66
CA ALA A 308 -0.22 -19.43 12.71
C ALA A 308 -0.45 -18.04 12.08
N GLU A 309 -0.35 -16.98 12.89
CA GLU A 309 -0.38 -15.60 12.40
C GLU A 309 0.71 -15.36 11.37
N ALA A 310 1.95 -15.72 11.68
CA ALA A 310 3.09 -15.56 10.79
C ALA A 310 2.87 -16.29 9.46
N LYS A 311 2.41 -17.56 9.52
CA LYS A 311 2.08 -18.31 8.31
C LYS A 311 1.07 -17.56 7.44
N LEU A 312 -0.03 -17.08 8.01
CA LEU A 312 -1.08 -16.40 7.27
C LEU A 312 -0.61 -15.06 6.69
N TYR A 313 0.19 -14.27 7.44
CA TYR A 313 0.83 -13.06 6.92
C TYR A 313 1.70 -13.35 5.68
N GLY A 314 2.52 -14.40 5.74
CA GLY A 314 3.36 -14.84 4.63
C GLY A 314 2.54 -15.29 3.42
N GLU A 315 1.44 -16.02 3.62
CA GLU A 315 0.55 -16.46 2.55
C GLU A 315 -0.17 -15.31 1.87
N ILE A 316 -0.75 -14.38 2.63
CA ILE A 316 -1.42 -13.19 2.09
C ILE A 316 -0.43 -12.30 1.33
N THR A 317 0.77 -12.07 1.88
CA THR A 317 1.82 -11.32 1.20
C THR A 317 2.24 -12.01 -0.11
N THR A 318 2.34 -13.33 -0.11
CA THR A 318 2.66 -14.13 -1.30
C THR A 318 1.61 -13.97 -2.39
N LEU A 319 0.31 -13.92 -2.04
CA LEU A 319 -0.76 -13.67 -3.02
C LEU A 319 -0.56 -12.32 -3.75
N CYS A 320 -0.18 -11.27 -3.02
CA CYS A 320 0.12 -9.99 -3.63
C CYS A 320 1.37 -10.06 -4.53
N VAL A 321 2.46 -10.65 -4.03
CA VAL A 321 3.73 -10.80 -4.79
C VAL A 321 3.52 -11.57 -6.11
N GLN A 322 2.65 -12.58 -6.10
CA GLN A 322 2.34 -13.40 -7.28
C GLN A 322 1.40 -12.73 -8.28
N GLN A 323 0.64 -11.70 -7.85
CA GLN A 323 -0.30 -10.98 -8.71
C GLN A 323 0.34 -9.68 -9.24
N PRO A 324 0.71 -9.59 -10.53
CA PRO A 324 1.40 -8.40 -11.07
C PRO A 324 0.65 -7.09 -10.91
N ALA A 325 -0.68 -7.13 -10.80
CA ALA A 325 -1.51 -5.96 -10.56
C ALA A 325 -1.53 -5.53 -9.08
N CYS A 326 -1.09 -6.38 -8.15
CA CYS A 326 -0.96 -6.01 -6.74
C CYS A 326 0.33 -5.20 -6.53
N LYS A 327 0.19 -4.01 -5.93
CA LYS A 327 1.29 -3.04 -5.80
C LYS A 327 1.58 -2.60 -4.38
N LEU A 328 0.75 -2.97 -3.43
CA LEU A 328 0.90 -2.57 -2.03
C LEU A 328 0.48 -3.72 -1.10
N VAL A 329 1.31 -3.98 -0.10
CA VAL A 329 0.91 -4.68 1.13
C VAL A 329 1.06 -3.69 2.28
N GLN A 330 -0.05 -3.35 2.94
CA GLN A 330 -0.08 -2.37 4.01
C GLN A 330 -0.78 -2.93 5.24
N THR A 331 -0.24 -2.67 6.41
CA THR A 331 -0.82 -3.03 7.69
C THR A 331 -1.60 -1.85 8.31
N TRP A 332 -2.63 -2.14 9.11
CA TRP A 332 -3.33 -1.08 9.85
C TRP A 332 -2.66 -0.82 11.20
N GLY A 333 -1.56 -0.09 11.16
CA GLY A 333 -0.56 0.00 12.23
C GLY A 333 0.51 -1.08 12.08
N PHE A 334 1.62 -0.97 12.82
CA PHE A 334 2.71 -1.95 12.73
C PHE A 334 3.10 -2.57 14.07
N THR A 335 2.69 -1.99 15.20
CA THR A 335 3.00 -2.47 16.56
C THR A 335 1.74 -2.73 17.37
N ASP A 336 1.74 -3.83 18.10
CA ASP A 336 0.64 -4.21 19.01
C ASP A 336 0.41 -3.17 20.11
N GLN A 337 1.44 -2.37 20.47
CA GLN A 337 1.35 -1.29 21.46
C GLN A 337 0.28 -0.26 21.12
N HIS A 338 0.09 0.05 19.83
CA HIS A 338 -0.81 1.08 19.34
C HIS A 338 -1.92 0.53 18.44
N SER A 339 -2.14 -0.79 18.47
CA SER A 339 -3.19 -1.43 17.69
C SER A 339 -4.60 -1.00 18.13
N TRP A 340 -5.47 -0.77 17.15
CA TRP A 340 -6.89 -0.48 17.38
C TRP A 340 -7.69 -1.70 17.85
N ILE A 341 -7.19 -2.92 17.59
CA ILE A 341 -7.88 -4.19 17.82
C ILE A 341 -8.38 -4.37 19.26
N PRO A 342 -7.57 -4.16 20.33
CA PRO A 342 -8.05 -4.39 21.69
C PRO A 342 -9.21 -3.49 22.13
N GLN A 343 -9.32 -2.30 21.53
CA GLN A 343 -10.40 -1.36 21.84
C GLN A 343 -11.72 -1.78 21.18
N PHE A 344 -11.63 -2.37 19.97
CA PHE A 344 -12.79 -2.73 19.16
C PHE A 344 -13.26 -4.18 19.40
N TYR A 345 -12.32 -5.10 19.56
CA TYR A 345 -12.55 -6.52 19.75
C TYR A 345 -12.04 -6.94 21.12
N LYS A 346 -12.93 -6.90 22.13
CA LYS A 346 -12.56 -7.27 23.52
C LYS A 346 -11.97 -8.67 23.61
N GLY A 347 -10.81 -8.78 24.23
CA GLY A 347 -10.09 -10.05 24.40
C GLY A 347 -9.30 -10.50 23.18
N MET A 348 -9.24 -9.69 22.12
CA MET A 348 -8.39 -9.92 20.95
C MET A 348 -7.23 -8.90 20.93
N GLY A 349 -6.13 -9.29 20.27
CA GLY A 349 -4.95 -8.43 20.13
C GLY A 349 -3.88 -9.10 19.30
N TRP A 350 -2.63 -8.76 19.56
CA TRP A 350 -1.42 -9.35 18.96
C TRP A 350 -1.48 -9.49 17.44
N ALA A 351 -2.00 -8.46 16.78
CA ALA A 351 -2.43 -8.53 15.38
C ALA A 351 -1.39 -8.06 14.36
N LEU A 352 -0.27 -7.49 14.81
CA LEU A 352 0.66 -6.73 13.97
C LEU A 352 2.08 -7.33 13.95
N LEU A 353 3.00 -6.70 13.20
CA LEU A 353 4.32 -7.24 12.90
C LEU A 353 5.34 -7.06 14.04
N TRP A 354 5.15 -6.04 14.89
CA TRP A 354 5.94 -5.78 16.11
C TRP A 354 5.05 -5.92 17.34
N ASP A 355 5.63 -6.39 18.42
CA ASP A 355 4.96 -6.49 19.72
C ASP A 355 4.81 -5.12 20.43
N ASP A 356 4.30 -5.13 21.67
CA ASP A 356 4.12 -3.96 22.52
C ASP A 356 5.43 -3.33 23.05
N LYS A 357 6.59 -3.92 22.72
CA LYS A 357 7.94 -3.47 23.04
C LYS A 357 8.79 -3.20 21.81
N TYR A 358 8.15 -3.05 20.66
CA TYR A 358 8.81 -2.85 19.38
C TYR A 358 9.78 -3.98 18.98
N GLN A 359 9.57 -5.22 19.50
CA GLN A 359 10.31 -6.40 19.05
C GLN A 359 9.60 -7.02 17.85
N LYS A 360 10.37 -7.43 16.85
CA LYS A 360 9.84 -8.12 15.66
C LYS A 360 9.20 -9.45 16.07
N LYS A 361 7.97 -9.68 15.63
CA LYS A 361 7.26 -10.94 15.80
C LYS A 361 7.57 -11.89 14.65
N PRO A 362 7.28 -13.21 14.75
CA PRO A 362 7.42 -14.13 13.63
C PRO A 362 6.69 -13.70 12.36
N ALA A 363 5.61 -12.92 12.48
CA ALA A 363 4.87 -12.32 11.36
C ALA A 363 5.73 -11.37 10.53
N TYR A 364 6.65 -10.60 11.16
CA TYR A 364 7.61 -9.77 10.44
C TYR A 364 8.49 -10.60 9.51
N ASP A 365 9.09 -11.68 10.03
CA ASP A 365 9.98 -12.53 9.25
C ASP A 365 9.23 -13.20 8.09
N ALA A 366 7.98 -13.60 8.32
CA ALA A 366 7.16 -14.22 7.28
C ALA A 366 6.80 -13.26 6.14
N VAL A 367 6.48 -11.99 6.44
CA VAL A 367 6.27 -10.94 5.43
C VAL A 367 7.56 -10.66 4.68
N HIS A 368 8.68 -10.49 5.41
CA HIS A 368 9.99 -10.27 4.80
C HIS A 368 10.39 -11.40 3.84
N ASP A 369 10.24 -12.65 4.27
CA ASP A 369 10.54 -13.81 3.46
C ASP A 369 9.67 -13.94 2.21
N ALA A 370 8.38 -13.58 2.31
CA ALA A 370 7.47 -13.55 1.17
C ALA A 370 7.85 -12.47 0.15
N LEU A 371 8.31 -11.31 0.62
CA LEU A 371 8.81 -10.22 -0.23
C LEU A 371 10.18 -10.54 -0.84
N ALA A 372 11.06 -11.29 -0.16
CA ALA A 372 12.42 -11.61 -0.61
C ALA A 372 12.50 -12.76 -1.63
N LYS A 373 11.48 -13.62 -1.73
CA LYS A 373 11.38 -14.75 -2.68
C LYS A 373 11.11 -14.32 -4.11
#